data_b30cd1326c44e95bee58ac8fd581bdb3
#
_entry.id   b30cd1326c44e95bee58ac8fd581bdb3
#
_cell.length_a   1.000
_cell.length_b   1.000
_cell.length_c   1.000
_cell.angle_alpha   90.00
_cell.angle_beta   90.00
_cell.angle_gamma   90.00
#
_symmetry.space_group_name_H-M   'P 1'
#
loop_
_entity.id
_entity.type
_entity.pdbx_description
1 polymer ?
#
loop_
_entity_poly.entity_id
_entity_poly.type
_entity_poly.pdbx_seq_one_letter_code
_entity_poly.pdbx_strand_id
1 'polypeptide(L)'
;IAPNWGVFEPLTPQPAGHNPTVEYRFRNGQHVEFSAHRIRVAHLLKDVKAYVRSRPRRLNGQKINLNNIGWRLVHGNQTRYIGERVADWQMDLDPDPRHWDRRVSVKLPDALKPVGAYLVIAKIQGGNTARIIIWISDTVIVKKPLKEQMLYYVADAVTGQPLGAVNVDFFGYRTENIRGTQRYRIRHTHLRRKTSQDGLLILEPDEMPNNMAWLATAATQDGRLAFLGFSNVWYPQYYDQEYNQTKTLIMTDRPVYRPAQTVKFKAWVRHARYDQAETSTLADQHF
;
A
#
# COMPACT_ATOMS: atom_id res chain seq x y z
N ILE A 1 29.77 -27.57 -3.97
CA ILE A 1 28.59 -27.76 -3.11
C ILE A 1 27.97 -26.37 -2.88
N ALA A 2 26.69 -26.21 -3.15
CA ALA A 2 26.01 -24.92 -2.90
C ALA A 2 25.97 -24.65 -1.37
N PRO A 3 26.25 -23.42 -0.91
CA PRO A 3 26.23 -23.09 0.51
C PRO A 3 24.81 -23.15 1.09
N ASN A 4 24.72 -23.22 2.42
CA ASN A 4 23.46 -23.01 3.11
C ASN A 4 22.94 -21.59 2.80
N TRP A 5 21.67 -21.48 2.45
CA TRP A 5 21.11 -20.23 1.99
C TRP A 5 19.63 -20.13 2.31
N GLY A 6 19.16 -18.92 2.59
CA GLY A 6 17.75 -18.65 2.80
C GLY A 6 17.36 -17.21 2.51
N VAL A 7 16.11 -17.00 2.11
CA VAL A 7 15.54 -15.70 1.79
C VAL A 7 14.03 -15.69 2.10
N PHE A 8 13.53 -14.55 2.53
CA PHE A 8 12.09 -14.32 2.61
C PHE A 8 11.50 -14.03 1.23
N GLU A 9 10.34 -14.61 0.93
CA GLU A 9 9.57 -14.24 -0.24
C GLU A 9 8.88 -12.88 -0.03
N PRO A 10 8.57 -12.14 -1.11
CA PRO A 10 7.84 -10.88 -1.01
C PRO A 10 6.50 -11.04 -0.29
N LEU A 11 6.16 -10.06 0.53
CA LEU A 11 4.98 -10.08 1.38
C LEU A 11 4.16 -8.80 1.20
N THR A 12 2.83 -8.92 1.19
CA THR A 12 1.89 -7.82 1.31
C THR A 12 1.62 -7.48 2.79
N PRO A 13 1.16 -6.28 3.13
CA PRO A 13 0.67 -5.97 4.46
C PRO A 13 -0.38 -6.98 4.92
N GLN A 14 -0.31 -7.37 6.19
CA GLN A 14 -1.22 -8.34 6.79
C GLN A 14 -2.17 -7.66 7.78
N PRO A 15 -3.41 -8.17 7.91
CA PRO A 15 -4.38 -7.61 8.83
C PRO A 15 -4.00 -7.88 10.29
N ALA A 16 -4.25 -6.92 11.15
CA ALA A 16 -4.03 -7.06 12.58
C ALA A 16 -4.99 -8.10 13.20
N GLY A 17 -4.59 -8.68 14.33
CA GLY A 17 -5.40 -9.65 15.06
C GLY A 17 -5.41 -11.06 14.49
N HIS A 18 -4.88 -11.27 13.30
CA HIS A 18 -4.72 -12.60 12.70
C HIS A 18 -3.33 -13.18 13.02
N ASN A 19 -3.15 -14.47 12.75
CA ASN A 19 -1.85 -15.12 12.90
C ASN A 19 -1.00 -14.80 11.66
N PRO A 20 -0.07 -13.85 11.71
CA PRO A 20 0.73 -13.48 10.55
C PRO A 20 1.71 -14.60 10.20
N THR A 21 1.93 -14.78 8.90
CA THR A 21 2.86 -15.76 8.37
C THR A 21 3.79 -15.11 7.35
N VAL A 22 4.94 -15.74 7.13
CA VAL A 22 5.88 -15.35 6.07
C VAL A 22 6.45 -16.56 5.39
N GLU A 23 6.56 -16.51 4.06
CA GLU A 23 7.17 -17.58 3.30
C GLU A 23 8.71 -17.42 3.31
N TYR A 24 9.38 -18.50 3.68
CA TYR A 24 10.84 -18.56 3.71
C TYR A 24 11.32 -19.64 2.75
N ARG A 25 12.12 -19.26 1.78
CA ARG A 25 12.74 -20.17 0.82
C ARG A 25 14.19 -20.42 1.23
N PHE A 26 14.59 -21.68 1.26
CA PHE A 26 15.90 -22.08 1.76
C PHE A 26 16.50 -23.26 0.99
N ARG A 27 17.80 -23.47 1.18
CA ARG A 27 18.57 -24.58 0.62
C ARG A 27 19.61 -25.04 1.63
N ASN A 28 19.79 -26.35 1.80
CA ASN A 28 20.80 -27.08 2.58
C ASN A 28 20.81 -26.83 4.09
N GLY A 29 20.34 -25.70 4.60
CA GLY A 29 20.32 -25.41 6.02
C GLY A 29 19.28 -26.26 6.75
N GLN A 30 19.66 -26.80 7.92
CA GLN A 30 18.78 -27.63 8.77
C GLN A 30 18.17 -26.83 9.91
N HIS A 31 18.70 -25.65 10.22
CA HIS A 31 18.23 -24.85 11.34
C HIS A 31 18.29 -23.36 10.97
N VAL A 32 17.26 -22.60 11.39
CA VAL A 32 17.20 -21.15 11.23
C VAL A 32 16.75 -20.47 12.52
N GLU A 33 17.48 -19.44 12.90
CA GLU A 33 17.14 -18.56 14.01
C GLU A 33 16.48 -17.30 13.47
N PHE A 34 15.38 -16.90 14.10
CA PHE A 34 14.67 -15.68 13.79
C PHE A 34 14.72 -14.71 14.95
N SER A 35 14.75 -13.43 14.63
CA SER A 35 14.49 -12.35 15.56
C SER A 35 13.62 -11.28 14.95
N ALA A 36 12.80 -10.62 15.75
CA ALA A 36 11.93 -9.54 15.31
C ALA A 36 12.13 -8.28 16.13
N HIS A 37 12.20 -7.15 15.44
CA HIS A 37 12.37 -5.83 16.04
C HIS A 37 11.23 -4.90 15.57
N ARG A 38 10.65 -4.16 16.52
CA ARG A 38 9.65 -3.14 16.18
C ARG A 38 10.30 -1.98 15.42
N ILE A 39 9.64 -1.46 14.38
CA ILE A 39 10.11 -0.28 13.64
C ILE A 39 9.40 0.97 14.18
N ARG A 40 10.15 2.01 14.46
CA ARG A 40 9.66 3.32 14.94
C ARG A 40 9.14 4.16 13.78
N VAL A 41 8.01 3.73 13.18
CA VAL A 41 7.44 4.36 11.97
C VAL A 41 7.10 5.83 12.21
N ALA A 42 6.48 6.17 13.33
CA ALA A 42 6.13 7.56 13.65
C ALA A 42 7.38 8.47 13.71
N HIS A 43 8.48 7.97 14.27
CA HIS A 43 9.76 8.69 14.30
C HIS A 43 10.32 8.88 12.88
N LEU A 44 10.29 7.83 12.07
CA LEU A 44 10.71 7.91 10.67
C LEU A 44 9.92 8.96 9.88
N LEU A 45 8.59 8.98 10.00
CA LEU A 45 7.71 9.96 9.35
C LEU A 45 8.00 11.40 9.83
N LYS A 46 8.25 11.58 11.12
CA LYS A 46 8.64 12.87 11.72
C LYS A 46 9.96 13.37 11.13
N ASP A 47 10.97 12.50 11.06
CA ASP A 47 12.29 12.85 10.54
C ASP A 47 12.25 13.16 9.04
N VAL A 48 11.46 12.43 8.26
CA VAL A 48 11.26 12.73 6.84
C VAL A 48 10.66 14.12 6.64
N LYS A 49 9.60 14.44 7.40
CA LYS A 49 8.98 15.78 7.37
C LYS A 49 9.98 16.87 7.82
N ALA A 50 10.75 16.62 8.88
CA ALA A 50 11.78 17.56 9.37
C ALA A 50 12.89 17.78 8.34
N TYR A 51 13.34 16.73 7.66
CA TYR A 51 14.34 16.85 6.61
C TYR A 51 13.86 17.72 5.44
N VAL A 52 12.63 17.57 4.97
CA VAL A 52 12.06 18.43 3.92
C VAL A 52 11.93 19.87 4.41
N ARG A 53 11.48 20.09 5.67
CA ARG A 53 11.37 21.42 6.29
C ARG A 53 12.72 22.13 6.43
N SER A 54 13.81 21.39 6.59
CA SER A 54 15.17 21.97 6.69
C SER A 54 15.64 22.59 5.36
N ARG A 55 14.89 22.39 4.27
CA ARG A 55 15.17 22.96 2.93
C ARG A 55 16.61 22.71 2.48
N PRO A 56 17.06 21.43 2.43
CA PRO A 56 18.44 21.14 2.02
C PRO A 56 18.69 21.68 0.61
N ARG A 57 19.93 22.08 0.35
CA ARG A 57 20.34 22.61 -0.98
C ARG A 57 20.10 21.63 -2.11
N ARG A 58 20.17 20.33 -1.81
CA ARG A 58 19.85 19.23 -2.71
C ARG A 58 19.03 18.19 -1.94
N LEU A 59 17.88 17.82 -2.49
CA LEU A 59 17.04 16.80 -1.91
C LEU A 59 17.68 15.42 -2.09
N ASN A 60 17.90 14.71 -0.97
CA ASN A 60 18.33 13.32 -1.02
C ASN A 60 17.10 12.42 -1.07
N GLY A 61 16.85 11.81 -2.23
CA GLY A 61 15.71 10.92 -2.45
C GLY A 61 15.66 9.74 -1.46
N GLN A 62 16.81 9.20 -1.06
CA GLN A 62 16.87 8.11 -0.08
C GLN A 62 16.33 8.50 1.30
N LYS A 63 16.50 9.77 1.71
CA LYS A 63 15.99 10.27 2.99
C LYS A 63 14.48 10.47 3.02
N ILE A 64 13.84 10.61 1.87
CA ILE A 64 12.39 10.83 1.75
C ILE A 64 11.62 9.60 1.23
N ASN A 65 12.31 8.60 0.68
CA ASN A 65 11.68 7.40 0.17
C ASN A 65 11.12 6.55 1.33
N LEU A 66 9.80 6.54 1.44
CA LEU A 66 9.05 5.73 2.41
C LEU A 66 8.61 4.38 1.85
N ASN A 67 8.65 4.21 0.52
CA ASN A 67 8.24 2.96 -0.12
C ASN A 67 9.30 1.86 0.00
N ASN A 68 10.55 2.25 0.27
CA ASN A 68 11.67 1.31 0.41
C ASN A 68 12.34 1.41 1.80
N ILE A 69 11.52 1.32 2.85
CA ILE A 69 12.00 1.39 4.24
C ILE A 69 12.97 0.23 4.52
N GLY A 70 12.72 -0.97 3.96
CA GLY A 70 13.59 -2.13 4.13
C GLY A 70 15.03 -1.85 3.70
N TRP A 71 15.20 -1.28 2.52
CA TRP A 71 16.51 -0.89 2.03
C TRP A 71 17.20 0.16 2.93
N ARG A 72 16.44 1.16 3.40
CA ARG A 72 16.96 2.21 4.30
C ARG A 72 17.46 1.65 5.64
N LEU A 73 16.70 0.73 6.22
CA LEU A 73 17.04 0.16 7.53
C LEU A 73 18.22 -0.80 7.43
N VAL A 74 18.27 -1.60 6.37
CA VAL A 74 19.24 -2.68 6.21
C VAL A 74 20.52 -2.20 5.52
N HIS A 75 20.41 -1.65 4.29
CA HIS A 75 21.57 -1.23 3.49
C HIS A 75 22.01 0.21 3.84
N GLY A 76 21.07 1.09 4.15
CA GLY A 76 21.34 2.45 4.57
C GLY A 76 21.79 2.60 6.02
N ASN A 77 21.93 1.49 6.77
CA ASN A 77 22.35 1.42 8.18
C ASN A 77 21.61 2.43 9.10
N GLN A 78 20.32 2.68 8.84
CA GLN A 78 19.50 3.63 9.61
C GLN A 78 18.91 2.96 10.85
N THR A 79 19.78 2.35 11.68
CA THR A 79 19.42 1.57 12.87
C THR A 79 18.63 2.35 13.93
N ARG A 80 18.67 3.68 13.92
CA ARG A 80 17.90 4.55 14.83
C ARG A 80 16.39 4.34 14.77
N TYR A 81 15.87 3.79 13.67
CA TYR A 81 14.44 3.46 13.51
C TYR A 81 14.10 2.03 13.90
N ILE A 82 15.11 1.20 14.17
CA ILE A 82 14.93 -0.12 14.73
C ILE A 82 14.70 0.05 16.22
N GLY A 83 13.55 -0.41 16.69
CA GLY A 83 13.13 -0.34 18.08
C GLY A 83 13.59 -1.56 18.87
N GLU A 84 12.83 -1.86 19.90
CA GLU A 84 13.04 -3.00 20.76
C GLU A 84 12.93 -4.33 20.00
N ARG A 85 13.64 -5.33 20.48
CA ARG A 85 13.49 -6.71 20.07
C ARG A 85 12.23 -7.27 20.74
N VAL A 86 11.27 -7.72 19.95
CA VAL A 86 9.94 -8.13 20.45
C VAL A 86 9.77 -9.64 20.48
N ALA A 87 10.56 -10.37 19.70
CA ALA A 87 10.50 -11.82 19.68
C ALA A 87 11.80 -12.45 19.17
N ASP A 88 12.00 -13.68 19.63
CA ASP A 88 13.00 -14.63 19.16
C ASP A 88 12.37 -16.00 19.06
N TRP A 89 12.67 -16.71 17.98
CA TRP A 89 12.26 -18.11 17.80
C TRP A 89 13.20 -18.80 16.82
N GLN A 90 13.08 -20.09 16.77
CA GLN A 90 13.87 -20.93 15.89
C GLN A 90 13.00 -21.97 15.22
N MET A 91 13.48 -22.53 14.14
CA MET A 91 12.78 -23.55 13.38
C MET A 91 13.77 -24.53 12.77
N ASP A 92 13.47 -25.81 12.90
CA ASP A 92 14.15 -26.84 12.15
C ASP A 92 13.60 -26.91 10.72
N LEU A 93 14.51 -27.04 9.78
CA LEU A 93 14.23 -27.08 8.36
C LEU A 93 14.53 -28.48 7.82
N ASP A 94 13.74 -28.91 6.85
CA ASP A 94 13.94 -30.18 6.13
C ASP A 94 14.44 -29.88 4.70
N PRO A 95 15.78 -29.79 4.47
CA PRO A 95 16.34 -29.49 3.17
C PRO A 95 16.17 -30.66 2.18
N ASP A 96 16.02 -30.33 0.89
CA ASP A 96 15.99 -31.36 -0.16
C ASP A 96 17.38 -32.01 -0.30
N PRO A 97 17.50 -33.34 -0.23
CA PRO A 97 18.80 -34.04 -0.34
C PRO A 97 19.48 -33.85 -1.72
N ARG A 98 18.75 -33.38 -2.74
CA ARG A 98 19.28 -33.03 -4.07
C ARG A 98 19.73 -31.59 -4.16
N HIS A 99 19.74 -30.86 -3.03
CA HIS A 99 20.11 -29.46 -2.94
C HIS A 99 19.21 -28.48 -3.71
N TRP A 100 17.92 -28.79 -3.83
CA TRP A 100 16.93 -27.90 -4.43
C TRP A 100 16.37 -26.95 -3.38
N ASP A 101 15.85 -25.81 -3.86
CA ASP A 101 15.17 -24.85 -2.99
C ASP A 101 13.86 -25.42 -2.47
N ARG A 102 13.63 -25.28 -1.18
CA ARG A 102 12.33 -25.58 -0.52
C ARG A 102 11.73 -24.30 0.05
N ARG A 103 10.42 -24.32 0.21
CA ARG A 103 9.66 -23.23 0.86
C ARG A 103 8.97 -23.76 2.08
N VAL A 104 8.90 -22.91 3.11
CA VAL A 104 8.17 -23.20 4.35
C VAL A 104 7.43 -21.95 4.79
N SER A 105 6.19 -22.12 5.23
CA SER A 105 5.41 -21.06 5.84
C SER A 105 5.78 -20.95 7.31
N VAL A 106 6.35 -19.83 7.68
CA VAL A 106 6.78 -19.53 9.05
C VAL A 106 5.67 -18.77 9.76
N LYS A 107 5.09 -19.37 10.80
CA LYS A 107 4.16 -18.67 11.70
C LYS A 107 4.94 -17.70 12.57
N LEU A 108 4.47 -16.47 12.62
CA LEU A 108 5.11 -15.46 13.44
C LEU A 108 4.59 -15.52 14.89
N PRO A 109 5.44 -15.23 15.89
CA PRO A 109 5.02 -15.15 17.29
C PRO A 109 3.91 -14.16 17.55
N ASP A 110 3.13 -14.39 18.59
CA ASP A 110 2.01 -13.52 19.00
C ASP A 110 2.42 -12.08 19.30
N ALA A 111 3.66 -11.86 19.66
CA ALA A 111 4.25 -10.53 19.84
C ALA A 111 4.23 -9.67 18.57
N LEU A 112 4.05 -10.27 17.39
CA LEU A 112 3.94 -9.58 16.11
C LEU A 112 2.48 -9.40 15.64
N LYS A 113 1.47 -9.84 16.39
CA LYS A 113 0.04 -9.59 16.08
C LYS A 113 -0.40 -8.13 16.20
N PRO A 114 0.14 -7.33 17.14
CA PRO A 114 -0.23 -5.93 17.25
C PRO A 114 0.15 -5.13 16.01
N VAL A 115 -0.66 -4.10 15.76
CA VAL A 115 -0.42 -3.14 14.66
C VAL A 115 0.99 -2.56 14.72
N GLY A 116 1.66 -2.52 13.59
CA GLY A 116 2.99 -1.95 13.48
C GLY A 116 3.76 -2.46 12.27
N ALA A 117 5.00 -2.02 12.18
CA ALA A 117 5.99 -2.55 11.26
C ALA A 117 7.09 -3.27 12.05
N TYR A 118 7.49 -4.41 11.57
CA TYR A 118 8.48 -5.27 12.21
C TYR A 118 9.58 -5.65 11.24
N LEU A 119 10.83 -5.45 11.64
CA LEU A 119 11.99 -6.02 10.94
C LEU A 119 12.20 -7.45 11.44
N VAL A 120 11.96 -8.43 10.59
CA VAL A 120 12.25 -9.84 10.88
C VAL A 120 13.58 -10.20 10.22
N ILE A 121 14.45 -10.83 10.99
CA ILE A 121 15.77 -11.27 10.61
C ILE A 121 15.82 -12.78 10.75
N ALA A 122 16.24 -13.47 9.70
CA ALA A 122 16.46 -14.91 9.69
C ALA A 122 17.94 -15.19 9.47
N LYS A 123 18.55 -15.98 10.35
CA LYS A 123 19.95 -16.44 10.24
C LYS A 123 19.96 -17.95 10.09
N ILE A 124 20.25 -18.42 8.90
CA ILE A 124 20.34 -19.87 8.64
C ILE A 124 21.70 -20.37 9.09
N GLN A 125 21.72 -21.52 9.75
CA GLN A 125 22.95 -22.12 10.29
C GLN A 125 23.97 -22.36 9.18
N GLY A 126 25.16 -21.82 9.35
CA GLY A 126 26.26 -21.96 8.39
C GLY A 126 26.00 -21.26 7.04
N GLY A 127 25.07 -20.32 7.01
CA GLY A 127 24.67 -19.60 5.79
C GLY A 127 24.49 -18.09 5.97
N ASN A 128 23.66 -17.51 5.13
CA ASN A 128 23.42 -16.07 5.10
C ASN A 128 22.42 -15.58 6.15
N THR A 129 22.29 -14.27 6.25
CA THR A 129 21.24 -13.58 7.02
C THR A 129 20.28 -12.92 6.05
N ALA A 130 19.00 -13.30 6.12
CA ALA A 130 17.90 -12.68 5.37
C ALA A 130 17.13 -11.70 6.26
N ARG A 131 16.47 -10.72 5.64
CA ARG A 131 15.71 -9.69 6.35
C ARG A 131 14.46 -9.32 5.54
N ILE A 132 13.35 -9.10 6.26
CA ILE A 132 12.10 -8.62 5.68
C ILE A 132 11.43 -7.62 6.61
N ILE A 133 10.67 -6.68 6.07
CA ILE A 133 9.76 -5.84 6.86
C ILE A 133 8.35 -6.36 6.68
N ILE A 134 7.71 -6.63 7.81
CA ILE A 134 6.32 -7.07 7.88
C ILE A 134 5.47 -5.91 8.40
N TRP A 135 4.41 -5.59 7.67
CA TRP A 135 3.41 -4.60 8.05
C TRP A 135 2.18 -5.30 8.57
N ILE A 136 1.83 -5.04 9.83
CA ILE A 136 0.58 -5.46 10.44
C ILE A 136 -0.30 -4.22 10.54
N SER A 137 -1.38 -4.21 9.77
CA SER A 137 -2.23 -3.03 9.60
C SER A 137 -3.67 -3.30 10.05
N ASP A 138 -4.26 -2.34 10.74
CA ASP A 138 -5.69 -2.28 11.05
C ASP A 138 -6.39 -1.12 10.33
N THR A 139 -5.64 -0.28 9.66
CA THR A 139 -6.13 0.92 8.98
C THR A 139 -5.52 1.04 7.60
N VAL A 140 -6.32 1.40 6.63
CA VAL A 140 -5.91 1.63 5.24
C VAL A 140 -6.34 3.02 4.78
N ILE A 141 -5.49 3.64 3.95
CA ILE A 141 -5.83 4.84 3.18
C ILE A 141 -5.87 4.45 1.72
N VAL A 142 -7.00 4.65 1.07
CA VAL A 142 -7.15 4.53 -0.38
C VAL A 142 -7.18 5.92 -0.99
N LYS A 143 -6.49 6.11 -2.10
CA LYS A 143 -6.47 7.36 -2.87
C LYS A 143 -7.00 7.10 -4.27
N LYS A 144 -7.97 7.92 -4.71
CA LYS A 144 -8.55 7.84 -6.06
C LYS A 144 -8.68 9.23 -6.68
N PRO A 145 -8.13 9.47 -7.88
CA PRO A 145 -8.41 10.69 -8.63
C PRO A 145 -9.86 10.66 -9.14
N LEU A 146 -10.57 11.76 -8.96
CA LEU A 146 -11.87 12.05 -9.53
C LEU A 146 -11.73 13.20 -10.53
N LYS A 147 -12.80 13.54 -11.27
CA LYS A 147 -12.78 14.72 -12.11
C LYS A 147 -12.53 15.95 -11.24
N GLU A 148 -11.41 16.62 -11.50
CA GLU A 148 -11.00 17.85 -10.80
C GLU A 148 -10.91 17.75 -9.26
N GLN A 149 -10.91 16.53 -8.70
CA GLN A 149 -10.89 16.30 -7.26
C GLN A 149 -9.99 15.10 -6.92
N MET A 150 -9.57 15.00 -5.66
CA MET A 150 -8.87 13.85 -5.13
C MET A 150 -9.64 13.27 -3.95
N LEU A 151 -10.08 12.04 -4.09
CA LEU A 151 -10.76 11.30 -3.03
C LEU A 151 -9.74 10.50 -2.21
N TYR A 152 -9.88 10.58 -0.90
CA TYR A 152 -9.26 9.69 0.06
C TYR A 152 -10.35 8.97 0.85
N TYR A 153 -10.13 7.68 1.05
CA TYR A 153 -11.00 6.84 1.87
C TYR A 153 -10.16 6.20 2.96
N VAL A 154 -10.60 6.31 4.21
CA VAL A 154 -9.94 5.70 5.36
C VAL A 154 -10.86 4.65 5.94
N ALA A 155 -10.36 3.43 6.04
CA ALA A 155 -11.14 2.29 6.49
C ALA A 155 -10.35 1.38 7.42
N ASP A 156 -11.06 0.56 8.15
CA ASP A 156 -10.51 -0.58 8.86
C ASP A 156 -10.00 -1.62 7.84
N ALA A 157 -8.74 -1.99 7.95
CA ALA A 157 -8.07 -2.87 6.98
C ALA A 157 -8.53 -4.34 7.07
N VAL A 158 -9.19 -4.72 8.16
CA VAL A 158 -9.69 -6.08 8.40
C VAL A 158 -11.12 -6.24 7.90
N THR A 159 -11.98 -5.28 8.26
CA THR A 159 -13.42 -5.36 7.98
C THR A 159 -13.86 -4.59 6.74
N GLY A 160 -13.02 -3.66 6.25
CA GLY A 160 -13.37 -2.72 5.19
C GLY A 160 -14.32 -1.60 5.63
N GLN A 161 -14.74 -1.58 6.89
CA GLN A 161 -15.67 -0.58 7.40
C GLN A 161 -15.04 0.82 7.41
N PRO A 162 -15.79 1.87 7.05
CA PRO A 162 -15.28 3.23 7.06
C PRO A 162 -14.87 3.68 8.45
N LEU A 163 -13.81 4.47 8.53
CA LEU A 163 -13.36 5.13 9.77
C LEU A 163 -13.69 6.62 9.68
N GLY A 164 -14.78 7.00 10.37
CA GLY A 164 -15.25 8.38 10.44
C GLY A 164 -14.45 9.23 11.42
N ALA A 165 -14.44 10.55 11.19
CA ALA A 165 -13.81 11.56 12.03
C ALA A 165 -12.29 11.36 12.27
N VAL A 166 -11.60 10.61 11.39
CA VAL A 166 -10.16 10.39 11.44
C VAL A 166 -9.42 11.64 10.97
N ASN A 167 -8.40 12.06 11.71
CA ASN A 167 -7.51 13.12 11.27
C ASN A 167 -6.57 12.62 10.20
N VAL A 168 -6.61 13.24 9.02
CA VAL A 168 -5.67 12.98 7.93
C VAL A 168 -4.78 14.20 7.76
N ASP A 169 -3.49 13.97 7.87
CA ASP A 169 -2.42 14.96 7.82
C ASP A 169 -1.70 14.82 6.48
N PHE A 170 -1.79 15.84 5.63
CA PHE A 170 -1.14 15.90 4.33
C PHE A 170 0.06 16.82 4.40
N PHE A 171 1.22 16.29 4.04
CA PHE A 171 2.45 17.07 3.96
C PHE A 171 2.96 17.03 2.52
N GLY A 172 2.86 18.19 1.85
CA GLY A 172 3.27 18.36 0.45
C GLY A 172 4.64 19.04 0.33
N TYR A 173 5.42 18.65 -0.67
CA TYR A 173 6.61 19.38 -1.08
C TYR A 173 6.77 19.41 -2.59
N ARG A 174 7.49 20.45 -3.07
CA ARG A 174 8.02 20.54 -4.43
C ARG A 174 9.40 21.16 -4.45
N THR A 175 10.15 20.88 -5.50
CA THR A 175 11.42 21.54 -5.80
C THR A 175 11.21 22.56 -6.91
N GLU A 176 11.67 23.78 -6.69
CA GLU A 176 11.64 24.86 -7.68
C GLU A 176 13.07 25.21 -8.10
N ASN A 177 13.31 25.25 -9.41
CA ASN A 177 14.59 25.76 -9.93
C ASN A 177 14.68 27.25 -9.69
N ILE A 178 15.81 27.70 -9.18
CA ILE A 178 16.10 29.15 -9.07
C ILE A 178 16.62 29.64 -10.42
N ARG A 179 15.81 30.44 -11.11
CA ARG A 179 16.06 30.95 -12.46
C ARG A 179 17.49 31.52 -12.57
N GLY A 180 18.23 31.11 -13.59
CA GLY A 180 19.63 31.57 -13.82
C GLY A 180 20.68 30.85 -12.97
N THR A 181 20.33 29.82 -12.21
CA THR A 181 21.27 29.04 -11.39
C THR A 181 21.00 27.55 -11.49
N GLN A 182 21.97 26.70 -11.13
CA GLN A 182 21.76 25.25 -10.95
C GLN A 182 21.27 24.91 -9.53
N ARG A 183 20.65 25.85 -8.83
CA ARG A 183 20.19 25.68 -7.45
C ARG A 183 18.69 25.45 -7.41
N TYR A 184 18.25 24.71 -6.41
CA TYR A 184 16.85 24.39 -6.15
C TYR A 184 16.41 25.00 -4.83
N ARG A 185 15.12 25.35 -4.78
CA ARG A 185 14.44 25.72 -3.54
C ARG A 185 13.37 24.68 -3.25
N ILE A 186 13.31 24.22 -2.01
CA ILE A 186 12.24 23.33 -1.56
C ILE A 186 11.11 24.18 -0.97
N ARG A 187 9.92 24.02 -1.53
CA ARG A 187 8.67 24.52 -0.95
C ARG A 187 7.95 23.36 -0.30
N HIS A 188 7.36 23.61 0.84
CA HIS A 188 6.50 22.64 1.52
C HIS A 188 5.24 23.31 2.01
N THR A 189 4.18 22.53 2.12
CA THR A 189 2.89 22.93 2.69
C THR A 189 2.34 21.82 3.56
N HIS A 190 1.33 22.14 4.34
CA HIS A 190 0.72 21.25 5.28
C HIS A 190 -0.79 21.50 5.30
N LEU A 191 -1.57 20.44 5.16
CA LEU A 191 -3.01 20.45 5.18
C LEU A 191 -3.49 19.38 6.15
N ARG A 192 -4.48 19.70 7.00
CA ARG A 192 -5.13 18.75 7.88
C ARG A 192 -6.62 18.76 7.65
N ARG A 193 -7.21 17.60 7.49
CA ARG A 193 -8.65 17.39 7.30
C ARG A 193 -9.11 16.20 8.14
N LYS A 194 -10.43 16.12 8.35
CA LYS A 194 -11.06 14.98 8.98
C LYS A 194 -11.93 14.25 7.95
N THR A 195 -11.97 12.94 8.02
CA THR A 195 -12.91 12.14 7.22
C THR A 195 -14.36 12.40 7.64
N SER A 196 -15.30 12.26 6.69
CA SER A 196 -16.73 12.16 6.97
C SER A 196 -17.03 10.92 7.82
N GLN A 197 -18.29 10.72 8.21
CA GLN A 197 -18.72 9.50 8.90
C GLN A 197 -18.51 8.25 8.04
N ASP A 198 -18.59 8.39 6.72
CA ASP A 198 -18.34 7.32 5.73
C ASP A 198 -16.85 7.16 5.39
N GLY A 199 -15.95 7.69 6.20
CA GLY A 199 -14.50 7.55 6.01
C GLY A 199 -13.95 8.34 4.82
N LEU A 200 -14.75 9.18 4.18
CA LEU A 200 -14.40 9.88 2.95
C LEU A 200 -13.82 11.27 3.22
N LEU A 201 -12.94 11.69 2.32
CA LEU A 201 -12.36 13.02 2.27
C LEU A 201 -12.12 13.38 0.79
N ILE A 202 -12.71 14.48 0.36
CA ILE A 202 -12.55 15.00 -1.00
C ILE A 202 -11.76 16.30 -0.91
N LEU A 203 -10.73 16.44 -1.72
CA LEU A 203 -9.84 17.60 -1.78
C LEU A 203 -9.83 18.20 -3.18
N GLU A 204 -9.91 19.52 -3.23
CA GLU A 204 -9.88 20.29 -4.45
C GLU A 204 -8.42 20.60 -4.89
N PRO A 205 -8.18 20.98 -6.17
CA PRO A 205 -6.86 21.26 -6.69
C PRO A 205 -6.13 22.43 -6.02
N ASP A 206 -6.87 23.41 -5.47
CA ASP A 206 -6.31 24.54 -4.72
C ASP A 206 -5.82 24.13 -3.34
N GLU A 207 -6.48 23.16 -2.69
CA GLU A 207 -6.05 22.58 -1.42
C GLU A 207 -4.87 21.63 -1.60
N MET A 208 -4.86 20.86 -2.70
CA MET A 208 -3.87 19.83 -2.99
C MET A 208 -3.25 20.00 -4.39
N PRO A 209 -2.41 21.00 -4.63
CA PRO A 209 -1.79 21.24 -5.93
C PRO A 209 -1.08 20.01 -6.53
N ASN A 210 -1.29 19.76 -7.84
CA ASN A 210 -0.73 18.63 -8.57
C ASN A 210 0.78 18.71 -8.82
N ASN A 211 1.37 19.89 -8.64
CA ASN A 211 2.82 20.11 -8.77
C ASN A 211 3.60 19.82 -7.48
N MET A 212 2.96 19.16 -6.51
CA MET A 212 3.58 18.72 -5.26
C MET A 212 3.52 17.19 -5.11
N ALA A 213 4.53 16.65 -4.43
CA ALA A 213 4.49 15.29 -3.93
C ALA A 213 3.92 15.32 -2.50
N TRP A 214 2.92 14.47 -2.23
CA TRP A 214 2.14 14.47 -0.99
C TRP A 214 2.34 13.18 -0.20
N LEU A 215 2.64 13.33 1.07
CA LEU A 215 2.61 12.29 2.10
C LEU A 215 1.30 12.44 2.85
N ALA A 216 0.44 11.43 2.83
CA ALA A 216 -0.76 11.38 3.65
C ALA A 216 -0.53 10.49 4.88
N THR A 217 -1.00 10.93 6.03
CA THR A 217 -0.90 10.16 7.29
C THR A 217 -2.25 10.23 7.99
N ALA A 218 -2.90 9.10 8.22
CA ALA A 218 -4.12 8.99 9.01
C ALA A 218 -3.77 8.48 10.40
N ALA A 219 -4.24 9.17 11.43
CA ALA A 219 -4.06 8.78 12.81
C ALA A 219 -5.39 8.88 13.56
N THR A 220 -5.79 7.80 14.21
CA THR A 220 -6.99 7.72 15.05
C THR A 220 -6.65 8.00 16.52
N GLN A 221 -7.66 8.27 17.32
CA GLN A 221 -7.48 8.56 18.75
C GLN A 221 -7.00 7.34 19.55
N ASP A 222 -7.35 6.14 19.11
CA ASP A 222 -6.93 4.86 19.69
C ASP A 222 -5.54 4.41 19.25
N GLY A 223 -4.81 5.26 18.51
CA GLY A 223 -3.40 5.04 18.15
C GLY A 223 -3.16 4.28 16.86
N ARG A 224 -4.19 4.02 16.07
CA ARG A 224 -4.03 3.45 14.71
C ARG A 224 -3.29 4.42 13.81
N LEU A 225 -2.44 3.92 12.96
CA LEU A 225 -1.63 4.71 12.04
C LEU A 225 -1.56 4.07 10.66
N ALA A 226 -1.99 4.81 9.66
CA ALA A 226 -1.75 4.48 8.25
C ALA A 226 -1.08 5.63 7.54
N PHE A 227 -0.32 5.36 6.48
CA PHE A 227 0.25 6.40 5.64
C PHE A 227 0.39 5.97 4.17
N LEU A 228 0.30 6.94 3.28
CA LEU A 228 0.72 6.81 1.89
C LEU A 228 1.99 7.64 1.70
N GLY A 229 3.06 6.99 1.26
CA GLY A 229 4.33 7.64 0.96
C GLY A 229 4.18 8.76 -0.08
N PHE A 230 5.21 9.58 -0.24
CA PHE A 230 5.17 10.68 -1.19
C PHE A 230 4.78 10.24 -2.59
N SER A 231 3.70 10.80 -3.07
CA SER A 231 3.19 10.59 -4.43
C SER A 231 2.54 11.85 -4.96
N ASN A 232 2.64 12.04 -6.26
CA ASN A 232 1.95 13.15 -6.92
C ASN A 232 0.44 12.87 -6.97
N VAL A 233 -0.33 13.94 -7.02
CA VAL A 233 -1.75 13.91 -7.39
C VAL A 233 -1.88 14.42 -8.82
N TRP A 234 -2.87 13.92 -9.53
CA TRP A 234 -3.24 14.44 -10.84
C TRP A 234 -4.75 14.48 -10.93
N TYR A 235 -5.25 15.44 -11.66
CA TYR A 235 -6.68 15.67 -11.81
C TYR A 235 -7.04 15.39 -13.27
N PRO A 236 -7.71 14.26 -13.57
CA PRO A 236 -8.14 13.96 -14.93
C PRO A 236 -9.13 15.01 -15.40
N GLN A 237 -8.85 15.58 -16.56
CA GLN A 237 -9.76 16.55 -17.21
C GLN A 237 -10.96 15.86 -17.85
N TYR A 238 -10.81 14.58 -18.18
CA TYR A 238 -11.84 13.79 -18.85
C TYR A 238 -12.47 12.83 -17.87
N TYR A 239 -13.79 12.68 -17.96
CA TYR A 239 -14.49 11.57 -17.37
C TYR A 239 -13.86 10.27 -17.88
N ASP A 240 -13.62 9.34 -17.00
CA ASP A 240 -13.41 7.96 -17.41
C ASP A 240 -14.68 7.52 -18.15
N GLN A 241 -14.58 7.35 -19.45
CA GLN A 241 -15.75 6.98 -20.28
C GLN A 241 -16.38 5.66 -19.83
N GLU A 242 -15.65 4.80 -19.16
CA GLU A 242 -16.18 3.57 -18.58
C GLU A 242 -17.26 3.83 -17.51
N TYR A 243 -17.25 4.99 -16.86
CA TYR A 243 -18.22 5.35 -15.82
C TYR A 243 -19.53 5.95 -16.34
N ASN A 244 -19.63 6.22 -17.63
CA ASN A 244 -20.81 6.82 -18.26
C ASN A 244 -21.05 6.19 -19.63
N GLN A 245 -21.29 4.89 -19.67
CA GLN A 245 -21.48 4.14 -20.91
C GLN A 245 -22.72 3.26 -20.84
N THR A 246 -23.45 3.19 -21.96
CA THR A 246 -24.45 2.15 -22.13
C THR A 246 -23.73 0.84 -22.49
N LYS A 247 -23.85 -0.15 -21.61
CA LYS A 247 -23.30 -1.51 -21.83
C LYS A 247 -24.41 -2.44 -22.24
N THR A 248 -24.17 -3.18 -23.31
CA THR A 248 -25.12 -4.17 -23.84
C THR A 248 -24.45 -5.53 -23.85
N LEU A 249 -25.12 -6.51 -23.27
CA LEU A 249 -24.78 -7.92 -23.39
C LEU A 249 -25.91 -8.62 -24.14
N ILE A 250 -25.57 -9.26 -25.27
CA ILE A 250 -26.51 -10.02 -26.08
C ILE A 250 -26.10 -11.47 -26.06
N MET A 251 -27.04 -12.36 -25.80
CA MET A 251 -26.85 -13.80 -25.91
C MET A 251 -27.92 -14.38 -26.85
N THR A 252 -27.48 -15.29 -27.69
CA THR A 252 -28.35 -16.05 -28.59
C THR A 252 -28.53 -17.48 -28.07
N ASP A 253 -29.63 -18.14 -28.47
CA ASP A 253 -29.91 -19.52 -28.07
C ASP A 253 -28.93 -20.52 -28.70
N ARG A 254 -28.18 -20.12 -29.75
CA ARG A 254 -27.16 -20.94 -30.44
C ARG A 254 -26.01 -20.09 -30.94
N PRO A 255 -24.82 -20.63 -31.05
CA PRO A 255 -23.66 -19.90 -31.58
C PRO A 255 -23.64 -19.76 -33.11
N VAL A 256 -24.42 -20.59 -33.83
CA VAL A 256 -24.46 -20.60 -35.31
C VAL A 256 -25.89 -20.86 -35.79
N TYR A 257 -26.29 -20.17 -36.86
CA TYR A 257 -27.60 -20.32 -37.52
C TYR A 257 -27.41 -20.59 -39.01
N ARG A 258 -28.33 -21.36 -39.59
CA ARG A 258 -28.48 -21.49 -41.06
C ARG A 258 -29.38 -20.40 -41.59
N PRO A 259 -29.28 -20.05 -42.87
CA PRO A 259 -30.23 -19.12 -43.49
C PRO A 259 -31.71 -19.54 -43.23
N ALA A 260 -32.57 -18.56 -43.00
CA ALA A 260 -33.98 -18.71 -42.70
C ALA A 260 -34.33 -19.37 -41.35
N GLN A 261 -33.41 -19.56 -40.45
CA GLN A 261 -33.71 -19.98 -39.09
C GLN A 261 -34.09 -18.77 -38.20
N THR A 262 -35.03 -18.99 -37.32
CA THR A 262 -35.40 -18.00 -36.29
C THR A 262 -34.29 -17.90 -35.25
N VAL A 263 -33.78 -16.67 -35.02
CA VAL A 263 -32.83 -16.37 -33.98
C VAL A 263 -33.58 -15.93 -32.73
N LYS A 264 -33.40 -16.63 -31.63
CA LYS A 264 -33.86 -16.18 -30.31
C LYS A 264 -32.68 -15.55 -29.60
N PHE A 265 -32.89 -14.35 -29.07
CA PHE A 265 -31.86 -13.65 -28.32
C PHE A 265 -32.42 -13.03 -27.05
N LYS A 266 -31.56 -12.79 -26.10
CA LYS A 266 -31.81 -12.00 -24.90
C LYS A 266 -30.71 -10.94 -24.80
N ALA A 267 -31.15 -9.70 -24.60
CA ALA A 267 -30.28 -8.56 -24.43
C ALA A 267 -30.44 -7.97 -23.03
N TRP A 268 -29.32 -7.59 -22.41
CA TRP A 268 -29.32 -6.73 -21.23
C TRP A 268 -28.68 -5.44 -21.63
N VAL A 269 -29.40 -4.35 -21.43
CA VAL A 269 -28.93 -3.00 -21.71
C VAL A 269 -28.95 -2.22 -20.41
N ARG A 270 -27.77 -1.75 -19.99
CA ARG A 270 -27.63 -0.97 -18.76
C ARG A 270 -26.77 0.26 -19.03
N HIS A 271 -27.20 1.38 -18.46
CA HIS A 271 -26.35 2.56 -18.38
C HIS A 271 -25.45 2.43 -17.14
N ALA A 272 -24.14 2.32 -17.37
CA ALA A 272 -23.16 2.14 -16.29
C ALA A 272 -22.63 3.50 -15.83
N ARG A 273 -23.01 3.88 -14.61
CA ARG A 273 -22.48 5.04 -13.89
C ARG A 273 -22.21 4.64 -12.44
N TYR A 274 -21.12 5.13 -11.84
CA TYR A 274 -20.80 4.79 -10.46
C TYR A 274 -21.66 5.50 -9.41
N ASP A 275 -22.30 6.59 -9.80
CA ASP A 275 -23.15 7.43 -8.95
C ASP A 275 -24.65 7.09 -9.05
N GLN A 276 -25.00 6.05 -9.83
CA GLN A 276 -26.38 5.62 -9.96
C GLN A 276 -26.70 4.44 -9.03
N ALA A 277 -27.86 4.53 -8.39
CA ALA A 277 -28.50 3.39 -7.76
C ALA A 277 -28.76 2.27 -8.78
N GLU A 278 -29.03 1.04 -8.32
CA GLU A 278 -29.19 -0.16 -9.16
C GLU A 278 -30.32 -0.10 -10.21
N THR A 279 -31.16 0.91 -10.18
CA THR A 279 -32.25 1.10 -11.14
C THR A 279 -31.75 1.66 -12.47
N SER A 280 -31.85 0.86 -13.51
CA SER A 280 -31.53 1.30 -14.87
C SER A 280 -32.57 2.34 -15.38
N THR A 281 -32.11 3.46 -15.94
CA THR A 281 -32.95 4.43 -16.65
C THR A 281 -33.57 3.87 -17.93
N LEU A 282 -33.13 2.67 -18.35
CA LEU A 282 -33.59 1.94 -19.52
C LEU A 282 -34.55 0.78 -19.15
N ALA A 283 -34.96 0.69 -17.86
CA ALA A 283 -35.95 -0.30 -17.45
C ALA A 283 -37.32 0.04 -18.06
N ASP A 284 -38.06 -1.00 -18.44
CA ASP A 284 -39.43 -0.91 -19.00
C ASP A 284 -39.56 -0.10 -20.29
N GLN A 285 -38.47 0.14 -21.00
CA GLN A 285 -38.54 0.76 -22.34
C GLN A 285 -38.61 -0.31 -23.44
N HIS A 286 -39.45 -0.03 -24.44
CA HIS A 286 -39.54 -0.82 -25.67
C HIS A 286 -38.49 -0.33 -26.66
N PHE A 287 -37.70 -1.26 -27.22
CA PHE A 287 -36.65 -1.01 -28.21
C PHE A 287 -37.03 -1.64 -29.56
#